data_54fcc6167e9fd0370505cd04b098932b
#
_entry.id   54fcc6167e9fd0370505cd04b098932b
#
_cell.length_a   1.000
_cell.length_b   1.000
_cell.length_c   1.000
_cell.angle_alpha   90.00
_cell.angle_beta   90.00
_cell.angle_gamma   90.00
#
_symmetry.space_group_name_H-M   'P 1'
#
loop_
_entity.id
_entity.type
_entity.pdbx_description
1 polymer ?
#
loop_
_entity_poly.entity_id
_entity_poly.type
_entity_poly.pdbx_seq_one_letter_code
_entity_poly.pdbx_strand_id
1 'polypeptide(L)'
;MKKKLTVIVPCYNEELALPYFYNEINKVSKKLSKVIFEIIFVDDGSTDKTLEVIKEMIRKDKRIRFISFSRNFGKEAAMYAGLSYATGEYITIM
;
A
#
# COMPACT_ATOMS: atom_id res chain seq x y z
N MET A 1 -5.34 21.94 10.62
CA MET A 1 -4.27 20.93 10.53
C MET A 1 -4.80 19.67 9.92
N LYS A 2 -4.10 19.13 8.92
CA LYS A 2 -4.53 17.90 8.26
C LYS A 2 -4.14 16.66 9.05
N LYS A 3 -5.02 15.69 9.09
CA LYS A 3 -4.73 14.37 9.66
C LYS A 3 -4.06 13.49 8.61
N LYS A 4 -3.21 12.57 9.04
CA LYS A 4 -2.54 11.63 8.15
C LYS A 4 -3.06 10.22 8.39
N LEU A 5 -3.45 9.56 7.28
CA LEU A 5 -3.94 8.19 7.29
C LEU A 5 -2.95 7.31 6.51
N THR A 6 -2.47 6.26 7.14
CA THR A 6 -1.68 5.24 6.47
C THR A 6 -2.58 4.09 6.06
N VAL A 7 -2.57 3.77 4.78
CA VAL A 7 -3.29 2.61 4.23
C VAL A 7 -2.26 1.53 3.94
N ILE A 8 -2.36 0.41 4.65
CA ILE A 8 -1.47 -0.74 4.45
C ILE A 8 -2.17 -1.75 3.55
N VAL A 9 -1.51 -2.11 2.47
CA VAL A 9 -2.07 -3.05 1.47
C VAL A 9 -1.14 -4.24 1.34
N PRO A 10 -1.37 -5.32 2.13
CA PRO A 10 -0.64 -6.55 1.93
C PRO A 10 -1.05 -7.17 0.60
N CYS A 11 -0.10 -7.62 -0.19
CA CYS A 11 -0.39 -8.23 -1.49
C CYS A 11 0.50 -9.42 -1.76
N TYR A 12 -0.11 -10.40 -2.42
CA TYR A 12 0.56 -11.60 -2.85
C TYR A 12 -0.08 -12.04 -4.16
N ASN A 13 0.70 -11.99 -5.25
CA ASN A 13 0.23 -12.35 -6.59
C ASN A 13 -1.05 -11.60 -6.98
N GLU A 14 -0.99 -10.27 -6.87
CA GLU A 14 -2.12 -9.39 -7.11
C GLU A 14 -1.90 -8.44 -8.30
N GLU A 15 -1.10 -8.84 -9.27
CA GLU A 15 -0.72 -7.93 -10.37
C GLU A 15 -1.92 -7.34 -11.11
N LEU A 16 -3.01 -8.11 -11.26
CA LEU A 16 -4.20 -7.63 -11.95
C LEU A 16 -5.11 -6.79 -11.06
N ALA A 17 -5.12 -7.06 -9.76
CA ALA A 17 -6.01 -6.38 -8.82
C ALA A 17 -5.44 -5.07 -8.31
N LEU A 18 -4.12 -4.89 -8.29
CA LEU A 18 -3.49 -3.70 -7.72
C LEU A 18 -3.96 -2.39 -8.37
N PRO A 19 -4.05 -2.26 -9.70
CA PRO A 19 -4.55 -1.02 -10.28
C PRO A 19 -5.97 -0.69 -9.84
N TYR A 20 -6.80 -1.71 -9.64
CA TYR A 20 -8.15 -1.54 -9.14
C TYR A 20 -8.15 -1.00 -7.71
N PHE A 21 -7.35 -1.59 -6.82
CA PHE A 21 -7.23 -1.12 -5.44
C PHE A 21 -6.71 0.31 -5.38
N TYR A 22 -5.72 0.62 -6.19
CA TYR A 22 -5.16 1.95 -6.26
C TYR A 22 -6.21 2.98 -6.68
N ASN A 23 -7.00 2.65 -7.70
CA ASN A 23 -8.07 3.54 -8.15
C ASN A 23 -9.11 3.77 -7.06
N GLU A 24 -9.45 2.73 -6.29
CA GLU A 24 -10.40 2.86 -5.19
C GLU A 24 -9.86 3.73 -4.06
N ILE A 25 -8.59 3.57 -3.72
CA ILE A 25 -7.94 4.43 -2.73
C ILE A 25 -7.96 5.89 -3.20
N ASN A 26 -7.69 6.14 -4.47
CA ASN A 26 -7.71 7.49 -5.03
C ASN A 26 -9.10 8.11 -4.97
N LYS A 27 -10.15 7.36 -5.24
CA LYS A 27 -11.51 7.88 -5.12
C LYS A 27 -11.80 8.35 -3.70
N VAL A 28 -11.42 7.56 -2.72
CA VAL A 28 -11.62 7.91 -1.31
C VAL A 28 -10.77 9.12 -0.95
N SER A 29 -9.52 9.16 -1.39
CA SER A 29 -8.62 10.28 -1.05
C SER A 29 -9.13 11.61 -1.61
N LYS A 30 -9.76 11.59 -2.78
CA LYS A 30 -10.35 12.81 -3.36
C LYS A 30 -11.54 13.31 -2.55
N LYS A 31 -12.30 12.41 -1.96
CA LYS A 31 -13.43 12.77 -1.10
C LYS A 31 -12.99 13.30 0.26
N LEU A 32 -11.82 12.91 0.72
CA LEU A 32 -11.29 13.28 2.03
C LEU A 32 -10.14 14.28 1.85
N SER A 33 -10.45 15.45 1.28
CA SER A 33 -9.43 16.44 0.91
C SER A 33 -8.61 16.98 2.08
N LYS A 34 -9.10 16.84 3.31
CA LYS A 34 -8.38 17.28 4.51
C LYS A 34 -7.56 16.17 5.15
N VAL A 35 -7.47 15.01 4.50
CA VAL A 35 -6.68 13.88 4.98
C VAL A 35 -5.50 13.68 4.05
N ILE A 36 -4.32 13.58 4.64
CA ILE A 36 -3.10 13.23 3.89
C ILE A 36 -3.01 11.70 3.89
N PHE A 37 -2.85 11.12 2.72
CA PHE A 37 -2.74 9.67 2.58
C PHE A 37 -1.29 9.24 2.43
N GLU A 38 -0.92 8.19 3.14
CA GLU A 38 0.30 7.41 2.92
C GLU A 38 -0.15 6.00 2.58
N ILE A 39 0.33 5.46 1.47
CA ILE A 39 -0.06 4.13 1.00
C ILE A 39 1.18 3.24 1.06
N ILE A 40 1.11 2.15 1.81
CA ILE A 40 2.22 1.21 1.93
C ILE A 40 1.77 -0.14 1.35
N PHE A 41 2.31 -0.48 0.20
CA PHE A 41 2.14 -1.83 -0.36
C PHE A 41 3.19 -2.73 0.24
N VAL A 42 2.77 -3.87 0.77
CA VAL A 42 3.70 -4.88 1.25
C VAL A 42 3.59 -6.10 0.34
N ASP A 43 4.60 -6.28 -0.49
CA ASP A 43 4.65 -7.43 -1.38
C ASP A 43 5.19 -8.63 -0.63
N ASP A 44 4.32 -9.57 -0.35
CA ASP A 44 4.61 -10.76 0.46
C ASP A 44 5.22 -11.88 -0.40
N GLY A 45 6.31 -11.54 -1.11
CA GLY A 45 7.05 -12.53 -1.88
C GLY A 45 6.33 -13.01 -3.13
N SER A 46 5.68 -12.11 -3.87
CA SER A 46 4.95 -12.48 -5.09
C SER A 46 5.86 -13.11 -6.14
N THR A 47 5.31 -14.07 -6.87
CA THR A 47 6.00 -14.74 -7.98
C THR A 47 5.56 -14.21 -9.34
N ASP A 48 4.53 -13.39 -9.38
CA ASP A 48 4.06 -12.72 -10.60
C ASP A 48 4.68 -11.32 -10.72
N LYS A 49 4.05 -10.42 -11.47
CA LYS A 49 4.54 -9.05 -11.70
C LYS A 49 4.04 -8.04 -10.67
N THR A 50 3.55 -8.47 -9.54
CA THR A 50 3.03 -7.59 -8.49
C THR A 50 4.03 -6.50 -8.13
N LEU A 51 5.28 -6.87 -7.84
CA LEU A 51 6.30 -5.90 -7.45
C LEU A 51 6.57 -4.87 -8.54
N GLU A 52 6.59 -5.31 -9.79
CA GLU A 52 6.80 -4.40 -10.92
C GLU A 52 5.66 -3.39 -11.04
N VAL A 53 4.42 -3.83 -10.82
CA VAL A 53 3.25 -2.95 -10.82
C VAL A 53 3.37 -1.91 -9.72
N ILE A 54 3.77 -2.32 -8.52
CA ILE A 54 3.96 -1.40 -7.39
C ILE A 54 5.02 -0.35 -7.74
N LYS A 55 6.15 -0.77 -8.26
CA LYS A 55 7.24 0.15 -8.64
C LYS A 55 6.80 1.16 -9.68
N GLU A 56 5.96 0.74 -10.62
CA GLU A 56 5.43 1.64 -11.64
C GLU A 56 4.48 2.68 -11.03
N MET A 57 3.64 2.27 -10.08
CA MET A 57 2.75 3.19 -9.39
C MET A 57 3.51 4.23 -8.57
N ILE A 58 4.61 3.83 -7.94
CA ILE A 58 5.45 4.75 -7.14
C ILE A 58 6.02 5.87 -8.01
N ARG A 59 6.36 5.59 -9.25
CA ARG A 59 6.86 6.62 -10.16
C ARG A 59 5.85 7.73 -10.38
N LYS A 60 4.57 7.41 -10.33
CA LYS A 60 3.47 8.34 -10.62
C LYS A 60 2.89 8.97 -9.38
N ASP A 61 3.09 8.35 -8.21
CA ASP A 61 2.44 8.81 -6.98
C ASP A 61 3.40 8.69 -5.80
N LYS A 62 3.86 9.84 -5.31
CA LYS A 62 4.84 9.90 -4.23
C LYS A 62 4.28 9.58 -2.84
N ARG A 63 2.97 9.43 -2.73
CA ARG A 63 2.36 9.00 -1.46
C ARG A 63 2.58 7.52 -1.21
N ILE A 64 3.02 6.77 -2.23
CA ILE A 64 3.19 5.32 -2.17
C ILE A 64 4.59 4.97 -1.71
N ARG A 65 4.64 4.05 -0.76
CA ARG A 65 5.87 3.39 -0.30
C ARG A 65 5.66 1.89 -0.46
N PHE A 66 6.74 1.13 -0.46
CA PHE A 66 6.60 -0.32 -0.55
C PHE A 66 7.63 -1.05 0.29
N ILE A 67 7.27 -2.27 0.67
CA ILE A 67 8.14 -3.23 1.32
C ILE A 67 8.03 -4.50 0.49
N SER A 68 9.15 -5.12 0.19
CA SER A 68 9.17 -6.35 -0.59
C SER A 68 9.88 -7.45 0.21
N PHE A 69 9.19 -8.56 0.41
CA PHE A 69 9.78 -9.74 1.05
C PHE A 69 10.44 -10.62 0.00
N SER A 70 11.53 -11.28 0.37
CA SER A 70 12.25 -12.20 -0.53
C SER A 70 11.46 -13.48 -0.81
N ARG A 71 10.48 -13.78 0.03
CA ARG A 71 9.60 -14.94 -0.13
C ARG A 71 8.30 -14.68 0.62
N ASN A 72 7.33 -15.57 0.45
CA ASN A 72 6.07 -15.46 1.17
C ASN A 72 6.25 -15.80 2.64
N PHE A 73 5.93 -14.88 3.53
CA PHE A 73 5.97 -15.06 4.97
C PHE A 73 4.59 -15.06 5.60
N GLY A 74 3.55 -14.74 4.84
CA GLY A 74 2.18 -14.73 5.31
C GLY A 74 1.63 -13.32 5.54
N LYS A 75 0.31 -13.23 5.55
CA LYS A 75 -0.40 -11.97 5.65
C LYS A 75 -0.10 -11.22 6.95
N GLU A 76 0.02 -11.95 8.06
CA GLU A 76 0.31 -11.31 9.35
C GLU A 76 1.68 -10.64 9.35
N ALA A 77 2.70 -11.31 8.79
CA ALA A 77 4.02 -10.72 8.67
C ALA A 77 3.99 -9.45 7.81
N ALA A 78 3.22 -9.48 6.72
CA ALA A 78 3.06 -8.32 5.86
C ALA A 78 2.39 -7.17 6.60
N MET A 79 1.36 -7.45 7.39
CA MET A 79 0.68 -6.43 8.19
C MET A 79 1.64 -5.80 9.21
N TYR A 80 2.42 -6.62 9.92
CA TYR A 80 3.40 -6.12 10.88
C TYR A 80 4.46 -5.25 10.24
N ALA A 81 4.95 -5.66 9.07
CA ALA A 81 5.93 -4.87 8.34
C ALA A 81 5.35 -3.49 7.98
N GLY A 82 4.13 -3.46 7.46
CA GLY A 82 3.45 -2.22 7.14
C GLY A 82 3.27 -1.33 8.36
N LEU A 83 2.84 -1.91 9.48
CA LEU A 83 2.65 -1.18 10.74
C LEU A 83 3.96 -0.57 11.22
N SER A 84 5.08 -1.29 11.08
CA SER A 84 6.39 -0.82 11.53
C SER A 84 6.86 0.43 10.79
N TYR A 85 6.41 0.63 9.56
CA TYR A 85 6.82 1.77 8.73
C TYR A 85 5.73 2.84 8.61
N ALA A 86 4.55 2.61 9.15
CA ALA A 86 3.46 3.57 9.08
C ALA A 86 3.79 4.83 9.88
N THR A 87 3.51 6.00 9.29
CA THR A 87 3.75 7.28 9.95
C THR A 87 2.47 8.06 10.21
N GLY A 88 1.33 7.55 9.77
CA GLY A 88 0.05 8.20 9.97
C GLY A 88 -0.45 8.14 11.41
N GLU A 89 -1.26 9.12 11.80
CA GLU A 89 -1.94 9.13 13.08
C GLU A 89 -3.03 8.06 13.12
N TYR A 90 -3.58 7.74 11.96
CA TYR A 90 -4.59 6.70 11.78
C TYR A 90 -4.05 5.68 10.80
N ILE A 91 -4.39 4.42 10.99
CA ILE A 91 -3.91 3.32 10.15
C ILE A 91 -5.10 2.44 9.80
N THR A 92 -5.20 2.10 8.52
CA THR A 92 -6.16 1.10 8.06
C THR A 92 -5.44 0.04 7.23
N ILE A 93 -5.97 -1.17 7.24
CA ILE A 93 -5.41 -2.30 6.49
C ILE A 93 -6.49 -2.77 5.53
N MET A 94 -6.11 -2.89 4.27
CA MET A 94 -7.04 -3.35 3.23
C MET A 94 -6.93 -4.84 2.97
#